data_4f3196ab8231811924b137f50cb7c529
#
_entry.id   4f3196ab8231811924b137f50cb7c529
#
_cell.length_a   1.000
_cell.length_b   1.000
_cell.length_c   1.000
_cell.angle_alpha   90.00
_cell.angle_beta   90.00
_cell.angle_gamma   90.00
#
_symmetry.space_group_name_H-M   'P 1'
#
loop_
_entity.id
_entity.type
_entity.pdbx_description
1 polymer ?
#
loop_
_entity_poly.entity_id
_entity_poly.type
_entity_poly.pdbx_seq_one_letter_code
_entity_poly.pdbx_strand_id
1 'polypeptide(L)'
;MARKNLLKGFKRPKGITYEQSESGPDYGKFLAYPFEPGYGTTVGNTLRRVLLSSIQGYAITAVRIVRYDSEGAQHIVTSEFETIPGVVEDTIEVLNNLKQVRIKLPDDEEQATFLYEMKGPGDIDGSFFAKDKALEVLNPGI
;
A
#
# COMPACT_ATOMS: atom_id res chain seq x y z
N MET A 1 49.73 3.39 19.83
CA MET A 1 48.50 3.25 20.66
C MET A 1 47.64 2.12 20.10
N ALA A 2 47.44 1.05 20.87
CA ALA A 2 46.59 -0.07 20.42
C ALA A 2 45.12 0.43 20.38
N ARG A 3 44.45 0.31 19.26
CA ARG A 3 43.01 0.64 19.12
C ARG A 3 42.20 -0.27 20.04
N LYS A 4 41.62 0.30 21.08
CA LYS A 4 40.70 -0.42 21.96
C LYS A 4 39.54 -0.95 21.17
N ASN A 5 39.35 -2.28 21.11
CA ASN A 5 38.21 -2.86 20.43
C ASN A 5 36.95 -2.56 21.26
N LEU A 6 36.18 -1.54 20.87
CA LEU A 6 34.97 -1.08 21.55
C LEU A 6 33.83 -2.12 21.49
N LEU A 7 33.91 -3.10 20.61
CA LEU A 7 32.91 -4.16 20.46
C LEU A 7 33.22 -5.42 21.29
N LYS A 8 34.36 -5.41 22.05
CA LYS A 8 34.69 -6.54 22.90
C LYS A 8 33.68 -6.62 24.05
N GLY A 9 32.90 -7.70 24.10
CA GLY A 9 31.85 -7.92 25.10
C GLY A 9 30.47 -7.33 24.73
N PHE A 10 30.35 -6.71 23.56
CA PHE A 10 29.08 -6.19 23.10
C PHE A 10 28.07 -7.33 22.87
N LYS A 11 26.91 -7.27 23.52
CA LYS A 11 25.83 -8.24 23.41
C LYS A 11 25.09 -8.09 22.10
N ARG A 12 25.14 -9.11 21.27
CA ARG A 12 24.44 -9.19 20.00
C ARG A 12 23.35 -10.26 20.07
N PRO A 13 22.21 -10.04 19.43
CA PRO A 13 21.18 -11.07 19.32
C PRO A 13 21.75 -12.30 18.61
N LYS A 14 21.38 -13.47 19.08
CA LYS A 14 21.80 -14.76 18.49
C LYS A 14 21.06 -15.05 17.19
N GLY A 15 19.91 -14.40 16.98
CA GLY A 15 19.05 -14.55 15.81
C GLY A 15 17.76 -13.78 16.01
N ILE A 16 16.91 -13.84 15.00
CA ILE A 16 15.55 -13.32 15.04
C ILE A 16 14.61 -14.52 14.99
N THR A 17 13.73 -14.62 15.98
CA THR A 17 12.67 -15.64 16.00
C THR A 17 11.38 -15.01 15.56
N TYR A 18 10.71 -15.64 14.59
CA TYR A 18 9.37 -15.25 14.18
C TYR A 18 8.33 -16.06 15.00
N GLU A 19 7.45 -15.35 15.69
CA GLU A 19 6.28 -15.96 16.33
C GLU A 19 5.09 -15.79 15.38
N GLN A 20 4.62 -16.91 14.84
CA GLN A 20 3.41 -16.91 14.03
C GLN A 20 2.21 -16.61 14.94
N SER A 21 1.50 -15.54 14.64
CA SER A 21 0.31 -15.14 15.38
C SER A 21 -0.93 -15.69 14.68
N GLU A 22 -1.96 -16.00 15.48
CA GLU A 22 -3.30 -16.31 14.99
C GLU A 22 -4.03 -15.05 14.44
N SER A 23 -3.39 -13.88 14.53
CA SER A 23 -3.99 -12.57 14.23
C SER A 23 -4.10 -12.24 12.73
N GLY A 24 -3.78 -13.17 11.82
CA GLY A 24 -3.94 -13.00 10.38
C GLY A 24 -2.62 -12.71 9.63
N PRO A 25 -2.68 -12.59 8.29
CA PRO A 25 -1.51 -12.41 7.43
C PRO A 25 -0.84 -11.04 7.58
N ASP A 26 -1.55 -10.06 8.13
CA ASP A 26 -1.09 -8.67 8.25
C ASP A 26 -0.33 -8.40 9.54
N TYR A 27 -0.17 -9.42 10.40
CA TYR A 27 0.50 -9.30 11.68
C TYR A 27 1.68 -10.26 11.79
N GLY A 28 2.81 -9.73 12.26
CA GLY A 28 4.01 -10.53 12.55
C GLY A 28 4.70 -10.04 13.82
N LYS A 29 5.10 -10.97 14.68
CA LYS A 29 5.88 -10.68 15.87
C LYS A 29 7.26 -11.30 15.77
N PHE A 30 8.27 -10.46 15.88
CA PHE A 30 9.67 -10.86 15.81
C PHE A 30 10.35 -10.62 17.15
N LEU A 31 11.09 -11.62 17.63
CA LEU A 31 11.86 -11.54 18.85
C LEU A 31 13.34 -11.61 18.52
N ALA A 32 14.10 -10.68 19.06
CA ALA A 32 15.56 -10.66 18.97
C ALA A 32 16.16 -10.33 20.33
N TYR A 33 17.05 -11.19 20.81
CA TYR A 33 17.77 -11.01 22.08
C TYR A 33 19.08 -11.79 22.10
N PRO A 34 20.03 -11.43 23.01
CA PRO A 34 20.07 -10.27 23.88
C PRO A 34 20.58 -9.02 23.17
N PHE A 35 20.19 -7.85 23.69
CA PHE A 35 20.78 -6.56 23.31
C PHE A 35 21.43 -5.89 24.51
N GLU A 36 22.38 -4.99 24.28
CA GLU A 36 22.81 -4.04 25.28
C GLU A 36 21.66 -3.12 25.72
N PRO A 37 21.62 -2.67 26.97
CA PRO A 37 20.61 -1.74 27.46
C PRO A 37 20.47 -0.52 26.54
N GLY A 38 19.24 -0.21 26.12
CA GLY A 38 18.92 0.89 25.21
C GLY A 38 19.13 0.61 23.72
N TYR A 39 19.97 -0.37 23.36
CA TYR A 39 20.30 -0.66 21.95
C TYR A 39 19.10 -1.26 21.19
N GLY A 40 18.26 -2.04 21.87
CA GLY A 40 17.03 -2.59 21.27
C GLY A 40 16.08 -1.51 20.78
N THR A 41 15.93 -0.41 21.56
CA THR A 41 15.12 0.74 21.16
C THR A 41 15.67 1.43 19.90
N THR A 42 17.00 1.59 19.84
CA THR A 42 17.67 2.17 18.65
C THR A 42 17.45 1.34 17.40
N VAL A 43 17.65 0.03 17.50
CA VAL A 43 17.42 -0.91 16.38
C VAL A 43 15.95 -0.91 15.97
N GLY A 44 15.03 -0.98 16.94
CA GLY A 44 13.60 -0.97 16.67
C GLY A 44 13.14 0.29 15.94
N ASN A 45 13.59 1.46 16.37
CA ASN A 45 13.28 2.73 15.69
C ASN A 45 13.87 2.81 14.29
N THR A 46 15.08 2.29 14.10
CA THR A 46 15.70 2.23 12.77
C THR A 46 14.91 1.32 11.84
N LEU A 47 14.54 0.13 12.28
CA LEU A 47 13.71 -0.80 11.51
C LEU A 47 12.34 -0.18 11.19
N ARG A 48 11.70 0.46 12.16
CA ARG A 48 10.44 1.16 11.94
C ARG A 48 10.54 2.19 10.81
N ARG A 49 11.60 3.01 10.81
CA ARG A 49 11.82 4.01 9.76
C ARG A 49 12.02 3.38 8.39
N VAL A 50 12.82 2.32 8.30
CA VAL A 50 13.05 1.59 7.04
C VAL A 50 11.74 0.96 6.54
N LEU A 51 10.98 0.31 7.41
CA LEU A 51 9.68 -0.29 7.03
C LEU A 51 8.67 0.72 6.51
N LEU A 52 8.67 1.94 7.05
CA LEU A 52 7.74 3.00 6.64
C LEU A 52 8.19 3.75 5.38
N SER A 53 9.49 3.76 5.04
CA SER A 53 10.02 4.62 3.99
C SER A 53 10.64 3.90 2.80
N SER A 54 11.02 2.62 2.95
CA SER A 54 11.93 1.98 1.99
C SER A 54 11.41 0.66 1.42
N ILE A 55 10.25 0.18 1.87
CA ILE A 55 9.61 -1.00 1.28
C ILE A 55 8.92 -0.55 0.01
N GLN A 56 9.29 -1.16 -1.11
CA GLN A 56 8.68 -0.91 -2.41
C GLN A 56 7.34 -1.63 -2.51
N GLY A 57 6.44 -1.05 -3.29
CA GLY A 57 5.14 -1.63 -3.59
C GLY A 57 4.44 -0.85 -4.70
N TYR A 58 3.35 -1.38 -5.19
CA TYR A 58 2.54 -0.74 -6.21
C TYR A 58 1.41 0.07 -5.58
N ALA A 59 1.13 1.22 -6.18
CA ALA A 59 0.04 2.09 -5.77
C ALA A 59 -0.55 2.81 -6.97
N ILE A 60 -1.81 3.19 -6.89
CA ILE A 60 -2.43 4.05 -7.88
C ILE A 60 -1.84 5.45 -7.73
N THR A 61 -1.12 5.92 -8.75
CA THR A 61 -0.43 7.22 -8.74
C THR A 61 -1.17 8.28 -9.54
N ALA A 62 -1.95 7.88 -10.54
CA ALA A 62 -2.72 8.78 -11.38
C ALA A 62 -4.05 8.15 -11.78
N VAL A 63 -5.07 8.97 -11.86
CA VAL A 63 -6.42 8.60 -12.27
C VAL A 63 -6.94 9.64 -13.24
N ARG A 64 -7.62 9.17 -14.28
CA ARG A 64 -8.38 10.02 -15.20
C ARG A 64 -9.82 9.54 -15.21
N ILE A 65 -10.74 10.37 -14.78
CA ILE A 65 -12.16 10.07 -14.72
C ILE A 65 -12.85 10.75 -15.90
N VAL A 66 -13.55 9.97 -16.70
CA VAL A 66 -14.33 10.46 -17.86
C VAL A 66 -15.75 9.94 -17.70
N ARG A 67 -16.71 10.83 -17.70
CA ARG A 67 -18.12 10.50 -17.74
C ARG A 67 -18.66 10.66 -19.15
N TYR A 68 -19.50 9.74 -19.56
CA TYR A 68 -20.31 9.83 -20.78
C TYR A 68 -21.77 10.11 -20.37
N ASP A 69 -22.40 11.06 -21.00
CA ASP A 69 -23.84 11.28 -20.84
C ASP A 69 -24.66 10.35 -21.76
N SER A 70 -25.98 10.45 -21.68
CA SER A 70 -26.91 9.65 -22.51
C SER A 70 -26.80 9.94 -24.02
N GLU A 71 -26.22 11.07 -24.39
CA GLU A 71 -26.04 11.50 -25.78
C GLU A 71 -24.62 11.14 -26.30
N GLY A 72 -23.74 10.57 -25.42
CA GLY A 72 -22.38 10.19 -25.75
C GLY A 72 -21.37 11.33 -25.62
N ALA A 73 -21.77 12.50 -25.09
CA ALA A 73 -20.85 13.57 -24.83
C ALA A 73 -19.92 13.22 -23.63
N GLN A 74 -18.65 13.57 -23.77
CA GLN A 74 -17.64 13.30 -22.76
C GLN A 74 -17.51 14.49 -21.80
N HIS A 75 -17.54 14.20 -20.51
CA HIS A 75 -17.16 15.13 -19.46
C HIS A 75 -15.93 14.59 -18.73
N ILE A 76 -14.82 15.31 -18.80
CA ILE A 76 -13.56 14.95 -18.12
C ILE A 76 -13.53 15.70 -16.79
N VAL A 77 -13.38 14.95 -15.70
CA VAL A 77 -13.18 15.54 -14.37
C VAL A 77 -11.76 16.11 -14.31
N THR A 78 -11.65 17.42 -14.13
CA THR A 78 -10.38 18.17 -14.20
C THR A 78 -9.87 18.59 -12.84
N SER A 79 -10.73 18.57 -11.82
CA SER A 79 -10.41 19.01 -10.46
C SER A 79 -10.96 18.03 -9.42
N GLU A 80 -10.22 17.86 -8.33
CA GLU A 80 -10.67 17.09 -7.17
C GLU A 80 -11.87 17.68 -6.44
N PHE A 81 -12.15 18.97 -6.68
CA PHE A 81 -13.30 19.68 -6.10
C PHE A 81 -14.55 19.63 -6.98
N GLU A 82 -14.45 19.00 -8.13
CA GLU A 82 -15.57 18.83 -9.04
C GLU A 82 -16.38 17.61 -8.64
N THR A 83 -17.71 17.72 -8.69
CA THR A 83 -18.58 16.56 -8.47
C THR A 83 -18.70 15.73 -9.74
N ILE A 84 -18.73 14.41 -9.59
CA ILE A 84 -18.97 13.48 -10.69
C ILE A 84 -20.47 13.26 -10.80
N PRO A 85 -21.17 13.80 -11.80
CA PRO A 85 -22.62 13.67 -11.90
C PRO A 85 -23.04 12.20 -11.96
N GLY A 86 -23.92 11.79 -11.05
CA GLY A 86 -24.42 10.41 -10.94
C GLY A 86 -23.60 9.50 -10.05
N VAL A 87 -22.55 10.01 -9.41
CA VAL A 87 -21.80 9.35 -8.31
C VAL A 87 -22.23 10.00 -7.01
N VAL A 88 -22.39 9.20 -5.96
CA VAL A 88 -22.84 9.67 -4.64
C VAL A 88 -21.68 10.33 -3.90
N GLU A 89 -20.50 9.74 -4.02
CA GLU A 89 -19.26 10.23 -3.41
C GLU A 89 -18.70 11.43 -4.15
N ASP A 90 -18.13 12.36 -3.40
CA ASP A 90 -17.35 13.45 -3.95
C ASP A 90 -16.06 12.93 -4.59
N THR A 91 -15.53 13.68 -5.57
CA THR A 91 -14.28 13.30 -6.26
C THR A 91 -13.12 13.09 -5.27
N ILE A 92 -13.04 13.89 -4.20
CA ILE A 92 -12.03 13.71 -3.13
C ILE A 92 -12.20 12.36 -2.43
N GLU A 93 -13.43 11.95 -2.13
CA GLU A 93 -13.72 10.65 -1.48
C GLU A 93 -13.34 9.50 -2.41
N VAL A 94 -13.72 9.58 -3.68
CA VAL A 94 -13.34 8.59 -4.70
C VAL A 94 -11.81 8.47 -4.78
N LEU A 95 -11.07 9.57 -4.83
CA LEU A 95 -9.61 9.56 -4.88
C LEU A 95 -9.00 8.98 -3.59
N ASN A 96 -9.58 9.28 -2.43
CA ASN A 96 -9.10 8.72 -1.16
C ASN A 96 -9.36 7.22 -1.05
N ASN A 97 -10.49 6.73 -1.55
CA ASN A 97 -10.79 5.31 -1.62
C ASN A 97 -9.82 4.59 -2.57
N LEU A 98 -9.57 5.16 -3.75
CA LEU A 98 -8.59 4.62 -4.70
C LEU A 98 -7.17 4.54 -4.13
N LYS A 99 -6.75 5.51 -3.32
CA LYS A 99 -5.45 5.47 -2.62
C LYS A 99 -5.35 4.33 -1.60
N GLN A 100 -6.46 3.85 -1.09
CA GLN A 100 -6.49 2.74 -0.13
C GLN A 100 -6.43 1.37 -0.81
N VAL A 101 -6.73 1.28 -2.10
CA VAL A 101 -6.65 0.03 -2.86
C VAL A 101 -5.21 -0.46 -2.92
N ARG A 102 -4.97 -1.67 -2.44
CA ARG A 102 -3.67 -2.34 -2.46
C ARG A 102 -3.59 -3.23 -3.69
N ILE A 103 -2.62 -2.98 -4.53
CA ILE A 103 -2.45 -3.68 -5.80
C ILE A 103 -1.09 -4.35 -5.88
N LYS A 104 -1.04 -5.42 -6.67
CA LYS A 104 0.18 -6.08 -7.08
C LYS A 104 0.15 -6.26 -8.59
N LEU A 105 1.25 -5.93 -9.24
CA LEU A 105 1.50 -6.19 -10.65
C LEU A 105 2.41 -7.41 -10.80
N PRO A 106 2.46 -8.06 -11.97
CA PRO A 106 3.46 -9.05 -12.31
C PRO A 106 4.88 -8.47 -12.12
N ASP A 107 5.82 -9.33 -11.74
CA ASP A 107 7.19 -8.92 -11.35
C ASP A 107 7.98 -8.24 -12.49
N ASP A 108 7.53 -8.35 -13.74
CA ASP A 108 8.19 -7.77 -14.92
C ASP A 108 7.68 -6.37 -15.29
N GLU A 109 6.65 -5.84 -14.58
CA GLU A 109 6.03 -4.57 -14.92
C GLU A 109 6.34 -3.51 -13.84
N GLU A 110 7.05 -2.44 -14.24
CA GLU A 110 7.31 -1.29 -13.36
C GLU A 110 6.13 -0.30 -13.32
N GLN A 111 5.35 -0.23 -14.38
CA GLN A 111 4.19 0.67 -14.51
C GLN A 111 3.17 0.07 -15.48
N ALA A 112 1.89 0.16 -15.13
CA ALA A 112 0.78 -0.25 -15.99
C ALA A 112 -0.34 0.79 -15.98
N THR A 113 -1.11 0.84 -17.07
CA THR A 113 -2.31 1.68 -17.19
C THR A 113 -3.49 0.78 -17.51
N PHE A 114 -4.53 0.88 -16.71
CA PHE A 114 -5.75 0.10 -16.87
C PHE A 114 -6.92 1.02 -17.19
N LEU A 115 -7.81 0.57 -18.06
CA LEU A 115 -9.05 1.24 -18.38
C LEU A 115 -10.23 0.40 -17.89
N TYR A 116 -11.07 1.01 -17.08
CA TYR A 116 -12.29 0.40 -16.57
C TYR A 116 -13.51 1.21 -16.99
N GLU A 117 -14.53 0.52 -17.45
CA GLU A 117 -15.81 1.12 -17.82
C GLU A 117 -16.90 0.56 -16.92
N MET A 118 -17.73 1.44 -16.39
CA MET A 118 -18.89 1.09 -15.59
C MET A 118 -20.15 1.75 -16.12
N LYS A 119 -21.25 0.98 -16.15
CA LYS A 119 -22.61 1.49 -16.36
C LYS A 119 -23.36 1.37 -15.04
N GLY A 120 -23.80 2.51 -14.51
CA GLY A 120 -24.66 2.54 -13.32
C GLY A 120 -26.11 2.12 -13.62
N PRO A 121 -26.90 1.92 -12.57
CA PRO A 121 -26.51 2.05 -11.16
C PRO A 121 -25.75 0.83 -10.65
N GLY A 122 -24.83 1.02 -9.70
CA GLY A 122 -24.07 -0.05 -9.02
C GLY A 122 -22.97 0.51 -8.14
N ASP A 123 -22.56 -0.29 -7.18
CA ASP A 123 -21.45 0.02 -6.29
C ASP A 123 -20.14 -0.43 -6.93
N ILE A 124 -19.07 0.33 -6.70
CA ILE A 124 -17.70 0.01 -7.11
C ILE A 124 -16.90 -0.24 -5.85
N ASP A 125 -16.45 -1.46 -5.67
CA ASP A 125 -15.49 -1.86 -4.67
C ASP A 125 -14.16 -2.29 -5.31
N GLY A 126 -13.16 -2.64 -4.49
CA GLY A 126 -11.88 -3.10 -4.99
C GLY A 126 -11.96 -4.36 -5.87
N SER A 127 -13.01 -5.18 -5.74
CA SER A 127 -13.21 -6.38 -6.57
C SER A 127 -13.50 -6.04 -8.03
N PHE A 128 -14.01 -4.84 -8.30
CA PHE A 128 -14.23 -4.35 -9.65
C PHE A 128 -12.93 -4.29 -10.46
N PHE A 129 -11.84 -3.92 -9.82
CA PHE A 129 -10.51 -3.85 -10.44
C PHE A 129 -9.86 -5.21 -10.59
N ALA A 130 -10.23 -6.20 -9.77
CA ALA A 130 -9.70 -7.57 -9.83
C ALA A 130 -10.18 -8.37 -11.07
N LYS A 131 -11.03 -7.79 -11.91
CA LYS A 131 -11.49 -8.42 -13.16
C LYS A 131 -10.38 -8.52 -14.20
N ASP A 132 -9.36 -7.68 -14.10
CA ASP A 132 -8.18 -7.76 -14.96
C ASP A 132 -7.19 -8.77 -14.38
N LYS A 133 -6.80 -9.75 -15.22
CA LYS A 133 -5.85 -10.80 -14.79
C LYS A 133 -4.43 -10.29 -14.57
N ALA A 134 -4.11 -9.12 -15.10
CA ALA A 134 -2.83 -8.47 -14.93
C ALA A 134 -2.74 -7.66 -13.63
N LEU A 135 -3.85 -7.49 -12.91
CA LEU A 135 -3.91 -6.74 -11.67
C LEU A 135 -4.45 -7.62 -10.54
N GLU A 136 -3.64 -7.88 -9.54
CA GLU A 136 -4.08 -8.51 -8.30
C GLU A 136 -4.45 -7.44 -7.28
N VAL A 137 -5.70 -7.46 -6.79
CA VAL A 137 -6.16 -6.58 -5.71
C VAL A 137 -6.11 -7.34 -4.40
N LEU A 138 -5.34 -6.82 -3.44
CA LEU A 138 -5.08 -7.48 -2.16
C LEU A 138 -6.17 -7.21 -1.11
N ASN A 139 -6.95 -6.14 -1.28
CA ASN A 139 -8.01 -5.72 -0.37
C ASN A 139 -9.31 -5.41 -1.13
N PRO A 140 -9.97 -6.41 -1.72
CA PRO A 140 -11.10 -6.22 -2.62
C PRO A 140 -12.36 -5.65 -1.96
N GLY A 141 -12.46 -5.63 -0.66
CA GLY A 141 -13.63 -5.14 0.08
C GLY A 141 -13.60 -3.65 0.45
N ILE A 142 -12.77 -2.86 -0.21
CA ILE A 142 -12.71 -1.39 -0.04
C ILE A 142 -13.50 -0.71 -1.15
#